data_3c73d8cb83c143984d074f489a68069e
#
_entry.id   3c73d8cb83c143984d074f489a68069e
#
_cell.length_a   1.000
_cell.length_b   1.000
_cell.length_c   1.000
_cell.angle_alpha   90.00
_cell.angle_beta   90.00
_cell.angle_gamma   90.00
#
_symmetry.space_group_name_H-M   'P 1'
#
loop_
_entity.id
_entity.type
_entity.pdbx_description
1 polymer ?
#
loop_
_entity_poly.entity_id
_entity_poly.type
_entity_poly.pdbx_seq_one_letter_code
_entity_poly.pdbx_strand_id
1 'polypeptide(L)'
;EQAHDYDYYPLYLSDAMSLITHIQAQYQTSITLDWVGISLGGLIGMILATQPNMPVPINKLVLSDIGPLIPATALKRIADYVGKDIRFNSFEEFKQYMKVISASFGPLTEDQWHHMAIHSAREYEDGSYGFRYDPKISISFKEREITDIDLWQQWDQLAIPTLVLRGTESDVLSIETAAKMQVRGAKAKVVELPGIGHPPMIMDDHQIKIVRDFILG
;
A
#
# COMPACT_ATOMS: atom_id res chain seq x y z
N GLU A 1 -18.14 9.88 12.34
CA GLU A 1 -17.65 8.73 11.56
C GLU A 1 -17.87 7.45 12.34
N GLN A 2 -18.34 6.42 11.69
CA GLN A 2 -18.69 5.13 12.31
C GLN A 2 -17.69 4.04 11.84
N ALA A 3 -17.72 2.86 12.48
CA ALA A 3 -16.79 1.76 12.17
C ALA A 3 -16.78 1.36 10.69
N HIS A 4 -17.95 1.37 10.03
CA HIS A 4 -18.05 1.05 8.61
C HIS A 4 -17.44 2.09 7.66
N ASP A 5 -17.11 3.30 8.13
CA ASP A 5 -16.41 4.32 7.35
C ASP A 5 -14.95 3.94 7.05
N TYR A 6 -14.44 2.87 7.67
CA TYR A 6 -13.08 2.33 7.46
C TYR A 6 -13.07 0.93 6.86
N ASP A 7 -14.17 0.49 6.27
CA ASP A 7 -14.21 -0.77 5.52
C ASP A 7 -13.53 -0.58 4.17
N TYR A 8 -12.39 -1.27 3.95
CA TYR A 8 -11.71 -1.17 2.64
C TYR A 8 -12.54 -1.78 1.52
N TYR A 9 -13.47 -2.67 1.82
CA TYR A 9 -14.43 -3.21 0.87
C TYR A 9 -15.85 -3.08 1.44
N PRO A 10 -16.76 -2.32 0.78
CA PRO A 10 -16.58 -1.72 -0.55
C PRO A 10 -16.07 -0.26 -0.56
N LEU A 11 -15.91 0.40 0.60
CA LEU A 11 -15.78 1.87 0.67
C LEU A 11 -14.52 2.41 -0.03
N TYR A 12 -13.34 1.89 0.31
CA TYR A 12 -12.09 2.39 -0.30
C TYR A 12 -12.02 2.15 -1.81
N LEU A 13 -12.66 1.09 -2.31
CA LEU A 13 -12.79 0.87 -3.75
C LEU A 13 -13.70 1.92 -4.40
N SER A 14 -14.82 2.23 -3.75
CA SER A 14 -15.76 3.27 -4.20
C SER A 14 -15.09 4.65 -4.24
N ASP A 15 -14.32 4.98 -3.22
CA ASP A 15 -13.58 6.25 -3.13
C ASP A 15 -12.54 6.35 -4.25
N ALA A 16 -11.78 5.28 -4.49
CA ALA A 16 -10.80 5.24 -5.57
C ALA A 16 -11.47 5.37 -6.95
N MET A 17 -12.61 4.70 -7.18
CA MET A 17 -13.39 4.85 -8.42
C MET A 17 -13.91 6.27 -8.59
N SER A 18 -14.39 6.89 -7.51
CA SER A 18 -14.86 8.28 -7.53
C SER A 18 -13.73 9.26 -7.86
N LEU A 19 -12.54 9.05 -7.29
CA LEU A 19 -11.34 9.84 -7.62
C LEU A 19 -10.96 9.69 -9.10
N ILE A 20 -10.92 8.47 -9.62
CA ILE A 20 -10.62 8.21 -11.04
C ILE A 20 -11.64 8.89 -11.94
N THR A 21 -12.93 8.81 -11.60
CA THR A 21 -14.01 9.49 -12.34
C THR A 21 -13.81 11.00 -12.33
N HIS A 22 -13.47 11.57 -11.17
CA HIS A 22 -13.20 13.00 -11.05
C HIS A 22 -12.00 13.44 -11.89
N ILE A 23 -10.92 12.66 -11.89
CA ILE A 23 -9.74 12.93 -12.72
C ILE A 23 -10.12 12.86 -14.21
N GLN A 24 -10.79 11.80 -14.67
CA GLN A 24 -11.21 11.67 -16.06
C GLN A 24 -12.06 12.86 -16.53
N ALA A 25 -12.95 13.36 -15.67
CA ALA A 25 -13.81 14.50 -15.99
C ALA A 25 -13.05 15.83 -16.23
N GLN A 26 -11.78 15.93 -15.83
CA GLN A 26 -10.93 17.09 -16.08
C GLN A 26 -10.30 17.08 -17.48
N TYR A 27 -10.41 15.96 -18.20
CA TYR A 27 -9.81 15.79 -19.53
C TYR A 27 -10.92 15.66 -20.59
N GLN A 28 -10.71 16.27 -21.75
CA GLN A 28 -11.65 16.19 -22.90
C GLN A 28 -11.55 14.86 -23.67
N THR A 29 -10.48 14.13 -23.46
CA THR A 29 -10.22 12.83 -24.10
C THR A 29 -10.05 11.74 -23.07
N SER A 30 -10.20 10.48 -23.47
CA SER A 30 -9.89 9.35 -22.60
C SER A 30 -8.43 9.38 -22.15
N ILE A 31 -8.19 9.19 -20.86
CA ILE A 31 -6.85 9.08 -20.28
C ILE A 31 -6.43 7.62 -20.20
N THR A 32 -5.13 7.38 -20.09
CA THR A 32 -4.56 6.09 -19.74
C THR A 32 -4.22 6.10 -18.24
N LEU A 33 -4.54 5.05 -17.53
CA LEU A 33 -4.28 4.93 -16.10
C LEU A 33 -3.29 3.80 -15.84
N ASP A 34 -2.14 4.15 -15.30
CA ASP A 34 -1.22 3.20 -14.69
C ASP A 34 -1.28 3.35 -13.17
N TRP A 35 -1.32 2.23 -12.45
CA TRP A 35 -1.50 2.22 -11.00
C TRP A 35 -0.23 1.75 -10.30
N VAL A 36 0.28 2.56 -9.37
CA VAL A 36 1.37 2.18 -8.47
C VAL A 36 0.83 2.19 -7.05
N GLY A 37 0.81 1.04 -6.42
CA GLY A 37 0.26 0.90 -5.07
C GLY A 37 1.21 0.19 -4.11
N ILE A 38 1.41 0.80 -2.94
CA ILE A 38 2.16 0.21 -1.82
C ILE A 38 1.16 -0.43 -0.87
N SER A 39 1.39 -1.69 -0.46
CA SER A 39 0.58 -2.38 0.54
C SER A 39 -0.92 -2.27 0.23
N LEU A 40 -1.74 -1.66 1.09
CA LEU A 40 -3.18 -1.45 0.88
C LEU A 40 -3.49 -0.75 -0.47
N GLY A 41 -2.68 0.23 -0.88
CA GLY A 41 -2.85 0.87 -2.19
C GLY A 41 -2.67 -0.09 -3.36
N GLY A 42 -1.77 -1.06 -3.24
CA GLY A 42 -1.61 -2.14 -4.21
C GLY A 42 -2.79 -3.11 -4.21
N LEU A 43 -3.31 -3.45 -3.03
CA LEU A 43 -4.49 -4.31 -2.89
C LEU A 43 -5.72 -3.69 -3.56
N ILE A 44 -5.95 -2.39 -3.33
CA ILE A 44 -7.03 -1.63 -4.00
C ILE A 44 -6.84 -1.68 -5.52
N GLY A 45 -5.64 -1.38 -6.02
CA GLY A 45 -5.35 -1.40 -7.46
C GLY A 45 -5.55 -2.80 -8.08
N MET A 46 -5.15 -3.86 -7.40
CA MET A 46 -5.34 -5.24 -7.84
C MET A 46 -6.83 -5.59 -7.97
N ILE A 47 -7.65 -5.20 -6.99
CA ILE A 47 -9.09 -5.46 -7.04
C ILE A 47 -9.75 -4.61 -8.13
N LEU A 48 -9.42 -3.32 -8.21
CA LEU A 48 -9.98 -2.41 -9.22
C LEU A 48 -9.66 -2.87 -10.64
N ALA A 49 -8.44 -3.37 -10.89
CA ALA A 49 -8.02 -3.85 -12.20
C ALA A 49 -8.85 -5.04 -12.72
N THR A 50 -9.62 -5.69 -11.86
CA THR A 50 -10.54 -6.79 -12.23
C THR A 50 -12.01 -6.37 -12.29
N GLN A 51 -12.32 -5.09 -12.00
CA GLN A 51 -13.70 -4.62 -12.05
C GLN A 51 -14.14 -4.32 -13.49
N PRO A 52 -15.29 -4.85 -13.94
CA PRO A 52 -15.74 -4.67 -15.33
C PRO A 52 -16.18 -3.24 -15.66
N ASN A 53 -16.54 -2.45 -14.65
CA ASN A 53 -17.15 -1.12 -14.82
C ASN A 53 -16.22 0.01 -14.36
N MET A 54 -14.91 -0.15 -14.54
CA MET A 54 -13.96 0.92 -14.23
C MET A 54 -14.20 2.14 -15.12
N PRO A 55 -14.26 3.36 -14.53
CA PRO A 55 -14.37 4.60 -15.31
C PRO A 55 -13.22 4.79 -16.30
N VAL A 56 -12.01 4.40 -15.88
CA VAL A 56 -10.82 4.30 -16.72
C VAL A 56 -10.14 2.99 -16.38
N PRO A 57 -10.00 2.07 -17.34
CA PRO A 57 -9.30 0.80 -17.10
C PRO A 57 -7.84 1.02 -16.70
N ILE A 58 -7.36 0.22 -15.77
CA ILE A 58 -5.94 0.21 -15.41
C ILE A 58 -5.16 -0.51 -16.50
N ASN A 59 -4.15 0.15 -17.07
CA ASN A 59 -3.32 -0.35 -18.15
C ASN A 59 -2.10 -1.14 -17.65
N LYS A 60 -1.41 -0.62 -16.63
CA LYS A 60 -0.29 -1.29 -15.95
C LYS A 60 -0.46 -1.21 -14.45
N LEU A 61 -0.03 -2.24 -13.74
CA LEU A 61 -0.13 -2.33 -12.29
C LEU A 61 1.23 -2.58 -11.66
N VAL A 62 1.60 -1.76 -10.68
CA VAL A 62 2.77 -1.97 -9.82
C VAL A 62 2.29 -2.22 -8.40
N LEU A 63 2.69 -3.35 -7.83
CA LEU A 63 2.41 -3.76 -6.46
C LEU A 63 3.70 -3.72 -5.65
N SER A 64 3.78 -2.86 -4.64
CA SER A 64 4.88 -2.90 -3.68
C SER A 64 4.50 -3.74 -2.48
N ASP A 65 5.08 -4.91 -2.43
CA ASP A 65 5.08 -5.89 -1.35
C ASP A 65 3.69 -6.31 -0.88
N ILE A 66 2.81 -6.53 -1.84
CA ILE A 66 1.46 -7.05 -1.62
C ILE A 66 1.09 -8.05 -2.70
N GLY A 67 0.26 -9.01 -2.37
CA GLY A 67 -0.23 -10.01 -3.30
C GLY A 67 -1.61 -10.54 -2.90
N PRO A 68 -2.09 -11.58 -3.58
CA PRO A 68 -3.44 -12.12 -3.37
C PRO A 68 -3.61 -12.90 -2.07
N LEU A 69 -2.53 -13.25 -1.38
CA LEU A 69 -2.60 -13.92 -0.08
C LEU A 69 -1.82 -13.12 0.96
N ILE A 70 -2.51 -12.68 2.00
CA ILE A 70 -1.92 -11.92 3.12
C ILE A 70 -2.13 -12.71 4.40
N PRO A 71 -1.05 -13.13 5.08
CA PRO A 71 -1.15 -13.92 6.30
C PRO A 71 -1.77 -13.13 7.47
N ALA A 72 -2.62 -13.77 8.25
CA ALA A 72 -3.19 -13.19 9.47
C ALA A 72 -2.12 -12.73 10.47
N THR A 73 -0.97 -13.41 10.51
CA THR A 73 0.17 -13.03 11.36
C THR A 73 0.72 -11.64 11.00
N ALA A 74 0.85 -11.34 9.72
CA ALA A 74 1.26 -10.02 9.24
C ALA A 74 0.22 -8.94 9.57
N LEU A 75 -1.07 -9.24 9.37
CA LEU A 75 -2.17 -8.33 9.70
C LEU A 75 -2.24 -8.05 11.21
N LYS A 76 -2.00 -9.05 12.06
CA LYS A 76 -1.93 -8.87 13.52
C LYS A 76 -0.78 -7.95 13.92
N ARG A 77 0.41 -8.15 13.34
CA ARG A 77 1.55 -7.25 13.56
C ARG A 77 1.23 -5.80 13.16
N ILE A 78 0.57 -5.60 12.01
CA ILE A 78 0.14 -4.27 11.56
C ILE A 78 -0.88 -3.67 12.54
N ALA A 79 -1.83 -4.45 13.02
CA ALA A 79 -2.83 -4.02 14.00
C ALA A 79 -2.20 -3.58 15.35
N ASP A 80 -0.99 -4.06 15.67
CA ASP A 80 -0.29 -3.70 16.91
C ASP A 80 0.14 -2.23 16.94
N TYR A 81 0.30 -1.55 15.81
CA TYR A 81 0.72 -0.14 15.77
C TYR A 81 -0.26 0.79 15.04
N VAL A 82 -1.05 0.29 14.09
CA VAL A 82 -1.99 1.13 13.33
C VAL A 82 -3.14 1.61 14.22
N GLY A 83 -3.46 2.90 14.11
CA GLY A 83 -4.56 3.53 14.82
C GLY A 83 -4.29 3.80 16.32
N LYS A 84 -3.04 3.72 16.77
CA LYS A 84 -2.66 4.23 18.08
C LYS A 84 -2.60 5.75 18.05
N ASP A 85 -3.40 6.42 18.89
CA ASP A 85 -3.36 7.88 19.08
C ASP A 85 -2.26 8.25 20.09
N ILE A 86 -1.01 8.13 19.66
CA ILE A 86 0.16 8.48 20.46
C ILE A 86 0.52 9.93 20.20
N ARG A 87 0.84 10.65 21.28
CA ARG A 87 1.29 12.04 21.25
C ARG A 87 2.76 12.15 21.63
N PHE A 88 3.48 13.02 20.95
CA PHE A 88 4.91 13.27 21.11
C PHE A 88 5.12 14.74 21.43
N ASN A 89 6.06 15.06 22.32
CA ASN A 89 6.33 16.45 22.71
C ASN A 89 7.11 17.23 21.64
N SER A 90 7.66 16.54 20.64
CA SER A 90 8.38 17.18 19.54
C SER A 90 8.27 16.37 18.25
N PHE A 91 8.50 17.06 17.11
CA PHE A 91 8.62 16.42 15.81
C PHE A 91 9.75 15.38 15.76
N GLU A 92 10.85 15.61 16.45
CA GLU A 92 11.97 14.68 16.49
C GLU A 92 11.61 13.38 17.22
N GLU A 93 10.90 13.45 18.36
CA GLU A 93 10.37 12.27 19.06
C GLU A 93 9.43 11.47 18.16
N PHE A 94 8.51 12.16 17.46
CA PHE A 94 7.63 11.53 16.48
C PHE A 94 8.43 10.81 15.37
N LYS A 95 9.43 11.47 14.78
CA LYS A 95 10.28 10.90 13.73
C LYS A 95 11.04 9.67 14.23
N GLN A 96 11.60 9.70 15.43
CA GLN A 96 12.28 8.54 16.01
C GLN A 96 11.33 7.36 16.25
N TYR A 97 10.14 7.62 16.77
CA TYR A 97 9.11 6.58 16.91
C TYR A 97 8.73 5.98 15.56
N MET A 98 8.52 6.82 14.54
CA MET A 98 8.21 6.36 13.19
C MET A 98 9.31 5.46 12.62
N LYS A 99 10.60 5.80 12.81
CA LYS A 99 11.73 4.96 12.43
C LYS A 99 11.67 3.57 13.09
N VAL A 100 11.29 3.50 14.36
CA VAL A 100 11.20 2.24 15.11
C VAL A 100 10.11 1.35 14.53
N ILE A 101 8.89 1.86 14.35
CA ILE A 101 7.77 1.06 13.86
C ILE A 101 7.89 0.72 12.36
N SER A 102 8.69 1.47 11.62
CA SER A 102 8.92 1.31 10.18
C SER A 102 10.32 0.75 9.86
N ALA A 103 11.00 0.12 10.83
CA ALA A 103 12.34 -0.41 10.63
C ALA A 103 12.46 -1.44 9.49
N SER A 104 11.35 -2.10 9.15
CA SER A 104 11.25 -3.05 8.03
C SER A 104 11.31 -2.40 6.64
N PHE A 105 11.21 -1.07 6.52
CA PHE A 105 11.22 -0.39 5.21
C PHE A 105 12.58 -0.44 4.49
N GLY A 106 13.60 -0.92 5.18
CA GLY A 106 14.96 -1.05 4.68
C GLY A 106 15.81 0.20 5.00
N PRO A 107 17.00 0.28 4.40
CA PRO A 107 17.94 1.36 4.66
C PRO A 107 17.47 2.66 3.99
N LEU A 108 16.82 3.54 4.75
CA LEU A 108 16.48 4.89 4.32
C LEU A 108 17.50 5.90 4.88
N THR A 109 17.80 6.92 4.10
CA THR A 109 18.63 8.06 4.53
C THR A 109 17.90 8.94 5.54
N GLU A 110 18.62 9.79 6.27
CA GLU A 110 18.00 10.75 7.19
C GLU A 110 17.06 11.71 6.47
N ASP A 111 17.38 12.13 5.24
CA ASP A 111 16.51 12.99 4.44
C ASP A 111 15.22 12.29 4.03
N GLN A 112 15.28 10.99 3.68
CA GLN A 112 14.10 10.18 3.39
C GLN A 112 13.23 9.98 4.63
N TRP A 113 13.83 9.70 5.79
CA TRP A 113 13.11 9.63 7.06
C TRP A 113 12.46 10.97 7.44
N HIS A 114 13.18 12.07 7.24
CA HIS A 114 12.63 13.40 7.49
C HIS A 114 11.46 13.71 6.56
N HIS A 115 11.59 13.41 5.27
CA HIS A 115 10.52 13.55 4.30
C HIS A 115 9.27 12.76 4.70
N MET A 116 9.42 11.48 5.04
CA MET A 116 8.31 10.65 5.51
C MET A 116 7.66 11.22 6.77
N ALA A 117 8.47 11.66 7.73
CA ALA A 117 7.98 12.21 8.99
C ALA A 117 7.15 13.48 8.77
N ILE A 118 7.63 14.42 7.95
CA ILE A 118 6.88 15.67 7.64
C ILE A 118 5.50 15.36 7.07
N HIS A 119 5.42 14.39 6.14
CA HIS A 119 4.17 14.06 5.48
C HIS A 119 3.24 13.17 6.31
N SER A 120 3.78 12.50 7.33
CA SER A 120 3.01 11.64 8.25
C SER A 120 2.58 12.35 9.53
N ALA A 121 3.26 13.45 9.90
CA ALA A 121 2.99 14.17 11.12
C ALA A 121 1.78 15.12 11.00
N ARG A 122 1.08 15.25 12.12
CA ARG A 122 0.13 16.33 12.42
C ARG A 122 0.61 17.03 13.67
N GLU A 123 0.73 18.35 13.62
CA GLU A 123 0.91 19.19 14.78
C GLU A 123 -0.45 19.59 15.34
N TYR A 124 -0.60 19.55 16.65
CA TYR A 124 -1.83 19.88 17.38
C TYR A 124 -1.71 21.26 18.02
N GLU A 125 -2.86 21.83 18.43
CA GLU A 125 -2.93 23.18 19.00
C GLU A 125 -2.09 23.34 20.29
N ASP A 126 -1.85 22.24 21.01
CA ASP A 126 -1.02 22.20 22.22
C ASP A 126 0.48 22.08 21.91
N GLY A 127 0.88 22.10 20.63
CA GLY A 127 2.26 21.95 20.17
C GLY A 127 2.75 20.49 20.15
N SER A 128 1.91 19.51 20.49
CA SER A 128 2.26 18.10 20.40
C SER A 128 2.16 17.60 18.95
N TYR A 129 2.81 16.47 18.65
CA TYR A 129 2.82 15.81 17.35
C TYR A 129 2.17 14.43 17.44
N GLY A 130 1.56 13.97 16.35
CA GLY A 130 1.03 12.63 16.22
C GLY A 130 0.88 12.27 14.75
N PHE A 131 0.35 11.08 14.47
CA PHE A 131 0.05 10.70 13.10
C PHE A 131 -1.11 11.52 12.53
N ARG A 132 -1.00 11.82 11.23
CA ARG A 132 -2.02 12.58 10.50
C ARG A 132 -3.29 11.77 10.22
N TYR A 133 -3.19 10.45 10.14
CA TYR A 133 -4.34 9.59 9.89
C TYR A 133 -5.31 9.57 11.07
N ASP A 134 -6.57 9.26 10.82
CA ASP A 134 -7.56 9.07 11.88
C ASP A 134 -7.27 7.75 12.64
N PRO A 135 -7.09 7.79 13.97
CA PRO A 135 -6.89 6.57 14.77
C PRO A 135 -8.01 5.52 14.63
N LYS A 136 -9.20 5.91 14.22
CA LYS A 136 -10.33 5.01 13.96
C LYS A 136 -10.08 4.01 12.83
N ILE A 137 -9.06 4.20 11.99
CA ILE A 137 -8.63 3.20 11.00
C ILE A 137 -8.36 1.83 11.64
N SER A 138 -8.05 1.79 12.94
CA SER A 138 -7.87 0.53 13.69
C SER A 138 -9.16 -0.23 13.99
N ILE A 139 -10.32 0.37 13.79
CA ILE A 139 -11.61 -0.26 14.15
C ILE A 139 -11.81 -1.55 13.34
N SER A 140 -11.45 -1.54 12.06
CA SER A 140 -11.53 -2.72 11.19
C SER A 140 -10.72 -3.91 11.69
N PHE A 141 -9.63 -3.67 12.45
CA PHE A 141 -8.82 -4.72 13.07
C PHE A 141 -9.35 -5.17 14.44
N LYS A 142 -10.15 -4.34 15.12
CA LYS A 142 -10.64 -4.63 16.49
C LYS A 142 -11.99 -5.34 16.51
N GLU A 143 -12.83 -5.07 15.52
CA GLU A 143 -14.22 -5.56 15.48
C GLU A 143 -14.38 -6.90 14.76
N ARG A 144 -13.32 -7.38 14.09
CA ARG A 144 -13.36 -8.65 13.36
C ARG A 144 -12.21 -9.54 13.76
N GLU A 145 -12.43 -10.85 13.69
CA GLU A 145 -11.32 -11.81 13.79
C GLU A 145 -10.37 -11.60 12.61
N ILE A 146 -9.08 -11.44 12.93
CA ILE A 146 -8.04 -11.29 11.90
C ILE A 146 -7.69 -12.68 11.36
N THR A 147 -8.12 -12.94 10.13
CA THR A 147 -7.84 -14.16 9.36
C THR A 147 -6.99 -13.84 8.15
N ASP A 148 -6.48 -14.86 7.45
CA ASP A 148 -5.82 -14.68 6.17
C ASP A 148 -6.76 -14.00 5.17
N ILE A 149 -6.22 -13.09 4.36
CA ILE A 149 -6.94 -12.52 3.22
C ILE A 149 -6.55 -13.33 1.98
N ASP A 150 -7.51 -13.99 1.36
CA ASP A 150 -7.32 -14.76 0.13
C ASP A 150 -8.09 -14.12 -1.03
N LEU A 151 -7.35 -13.60 -2.00
CA LEU A 151 -7.84 -12.93 -3.21
C LEU A 151 -7.29 -13.60 -4.48
N TRP A 152 -6.96 -14.89 -4.41
CA TRP A 152 -6.47 -15.63 -5.58
C TRP A 152 -7.47 -15.64 -6.73
N GLN A 153 -8.78 -15.61 -6.43
CA GLN A 153 -9.82 -15.54 -7.47
C GLN A 153 -9.72 -14.22 -8.26
N GLN A 154 -9.46 -13.11 -7.60
CA GLN A 154 -9.25 -11.79 -8.23
C GLN A 154 -7.94 -11.80 -9.03
N TRP A 155 -6.87 -12.32 -8.43
CA TRP A 155 -5.57 -12.44 -9.11
C TRP A 155 -5.66 -13.23 -10.42
N ASP A 156 -6.38 -14.35 -10.44
CA ASP A 156 -6.53 -15.19 -11.61
C ASP A 156 -7.30 -14.52 -12.76
N GLN A 157 -8.11 -13.50 -12.46
CA GLN A 157 -8.81 -12.67 -13.44
C GLN A 157 -7.94 -11.51 -13.97
N LEU A 158 -6.83 -11.21 -13.31
CA LEU A 158 -5.96 -10.10 -13.68
C LEU A 158 -5.16 -10.46 -14.95
N ALA A 159 -5.34 -9.68 -16.01
CA ALA A 159 -4.75 -9.93 -17.33
C ALA A 159 -3.85 -8.80 -17.85
N ILE A 160 -3.59 -7.77 -17.02
CA ILE A 160 -2.77 -6.61 -17.42
C ILE A 160 -1.31 -6.82 -17.02
N PRO A 161 -0.36 -6.12 -17.69
CA PRO A 161 1.04 -6.10 -17.30
C PRO A 161 1.18 -5.71 -15.82
N THR A 162 1.81 -6.57 -15.04
CA THR A 162 1.95 -6.36 -13.59
C THR A 162 3.39 -6.55 -13.14
N LEU A 163 3.90 -5.57 -12.39
CA LEU A 163 5.17 -5.61 -11.68
C LEU A 163 4.92 -5.76 -10.19
N VAL A 164 5.66 -6.63 -9.54
CA VAL A 164 5.66 -6.81 -8.09
C VAL A 164 7.06 -6.53 -7.56
N LEU A 165 7.19 -5.59 -6.64
CA LEU A 165 8.38 -5.39 -5.84
C LEU A 165 8.19 -6.18 -4.55
N ARG A 166 9.12 -7.08 -4.21
CA ARG A 166 9.07 -7.86 -2.99
C ARG A 166 10.30 -7.60 -2.13
N GLY A 167 10.11 -7.21 -0.88
CA GLY A 167 11.20 -7.22 0.08
C GLY A 167 11.57 -8.65 0.49
N THR A 168 12.87 -9.00 0.48
CA THR A 168 13.29 -10.37 0.82
C THR A 168 12.96 -10.77 2.25
N GLU A 169 12.78 -9.79 3.14
CA GLU A 169 12.44 -9.97 4.55
C GLU A 169 10.94 -9.73 4.84
N SER A 170 10.11 -9.66 3.78
CA SER A 170 8.68 -9.41 3.94
C SER A 170 7.96 -10.56 4.64
N ASP A 171 7.16 -10.22 5.61
CA ASP A 171 6.18 -11.09 6.28
C ASP A 171 4.77 -10.99 5.69
N VAL A 172 4.53 -10.01 4.80
CA VAL A 172 3.23 -9.79 4.14
C VAL A 172 3.14 -10.53 2.82
N LEU A 173 4.19 -10.43 1.98
CA LEU A 173 4.27 -11.16 0.71
C LEU A 173 5.32 -12.26 0.80
N SER A 174 4.89 -13.50 0.99
CA SER A 174 5.79 -14.65 1.06
C SER A 174 6.44 -14.95 -0.29
N ILE A 175 7.60 -15.61 -0.26
CA ILE A 175 8.30 -16.04 -1.47
C ILE A 175 7.45 -17.03 -2.29
N GLU A 176 6.69 -17.90 -1.62
CA GLU A 176 5.81 -18.88 -2.25
C GLU A 176 4.63 -18.20 -2.94
N THR A 177 4.05 -17.16 -2.32
CA THR A 177 2.99 -16.36 -2.94
C THR A 177 3.53 -15.62 -4.17
N ALA A 178 4.68 -14.97 -4.04
CA ALA A 178 5.32 -14.27 -5.15
C ALA A 178 5.67 -15.22 -6.32
N ALA A 179 6.16 -16.42 -6.04
CA ALA A 179 6.43 -17.44 -7.06
C ALA A 179 5.16 -17.87 -7.79
N LYS A 180 4.03 -18.04 -7.08
CA LYS A 180 2.73 -18.35 -7.69
C LYS A 180 2.22 -17.20 -8.57
N MET A 181 2.45 -15.95 -8.17
CA MET A 181 2.06 -14.75 -8.93
C MET A 181 2.76 -14.67 -10.30
N GLN A 182 3.94 -15.26 -10.44
CA GLN A 182 4.67 -15.31 -11.71
C GLN A 182 4.08 -16.30 -12.73
N VAL A 183 3.28 -17.26 -12.30
CA VAL A 183 2.76 -18.34 -13.17
C VAL A 183 1.24 -18.36 -13.27
N ARG A 184 0.52 -17.55 -12.46
CA ARG A 184 -0.94 -17.46 -12.42
C ARG A 184 -1.41 -16.04 -12.77
N GLY A 185 -2.64 -15.93 -13.24
CA GLY A 185 -3.30 -14.64 -13.54
C GLY A 185 -2.44 -13.76 -14.43
N ALA A 186 -2.08 -12.60 -13.94
CA ALA A 186 -1.24 -11.61 -14.64
C ALA A 186 0.16 -12.12 -15.03
N LYS A 187 0.63 -13.22 -14.46
CA LYS A 187 2.00 -13.72 -14.62
C LYS A 187 3.02 -12.61 -14.39
N ALA A 188 2.92 -11.99 -13.22
CA ALA A 188 3.64 -10.77 -12.87
C ALA A 188 5.16 -10.93 -13.00
N LYS A 189 5.82 -9.86 -13.39
CA LYS A 189 7.26 -9.73 -13.19
C LYS A 189 7.52 -9.42 -11.71
N VAL A 190 8.23 -10.30 -11.01
CA VAL A 190 8.62 -10.11 -9.61
C VAL A 190 10.07 -9.66 -9.55
N VAL A 191 10.35 -8.61 -8.79
CA VAL A 191 11.69 -8.12 -8.46
C VAL A 191 11.87 -8.19 -6.96
N GLU A 192 12.85 -8.94 -6.50
CA GLU A 192 13.21 -9.03 -5.09
C GLU A 192 14.21 -7.92 -4.70
N LEU A 193 13.96 -7.31 -3.55
CA LEU A 193 14.75 -6.22 -2.99
C LEU A 193 15.41 -6.70 -1.69
N PRO A 194 16.73 -6.95 -1.71
CA PRO A 194 17.45 -7.53 -0.58
C PRO A 194 17.45 -6.62 0.66
N GLY A 195 17.29 -7.22 1.85
CA GLY A 195 17.37 -6.51 3.13
C GLY A 195 16.21 -5.57 3.43
N ILE A 196 15.12 -5.71 2.69
CA ILE A 196 13.90 -4.91 2.88
C ILE A 196 12.76 -5.84 3.31
N GLY A 197 12.01 -5.43 4.32
CA GLY A 197 10.77 -6.08 4.73
C GLY A 197 9.54 -5.40 4.09
N HIS A 198 8.45 -5.32 4.84
CA HIS A 198 7.21 -4.71 4.37
C HIS A 198 7.09 -3.24 4.81
N PRO A 199 6.83 -2.36 3.83
CA PRO A 199 7.00 -2.49 2.39
C PRO A 199 8.23 -1.74 1.84
N PRO A 200 8.76 -2.08 0.66
CA PRO A 200 9.61 -1.18 -0.11
C PRO A 200 8.90 0.12 -0.42
N MET A 201 9.52 1.26 -0.08
CA MET A 201 8.86 2.57 -0.12
C MET A 201 9.01 3.30 -1.47
N ILE A 202 9.76 2.72 -2.41
CA ILE A 202 10.06 3.32 -3.73
C ILE A 202 10.71 4.71 -3.57
N MET A 203 11.64 4.83 -2.62
CA MET A 203 12.30 6.10 -2.28
C MET A 203 13.77 6.17 -2.69
N ASP A 204 14.37 5.07 -3.13
CA ASP A 204 15.73 5.05 -3.64
C ASP A 204 15.75 4.98 -5.18
N ASP A 205 16.86 5.44 -5.79
CA ASP A 205 17.02 5.50 -7.25
C ASP A 205 16.85 4.15 -7.93
N HIS A 206 17.23 3.06 -7.28
CA HIS A 206 17.09 1.72 -7.84
C HIS A 206 15.63 1.30 -7.93
N GLN A 207 14.86 1.45 -6.84
CA GLN A 207 13.43 1.14 -6.82
C GLN A 207 12.65 2.05 -7.79
N ILE A 208 12.95 3.36 -7.77
CA ILE A 208 12.35 4.33 -8.69
C ILE A 208 12.63 3.95 -10.15
N LYS A 209 13.87 3.56 -10.46
CA LYS A 209 14.23 3.13 -11.82
C LYS A 209 13.46 1.91 -12.27
N ILE A 210 13.30 0.89 -11.42
CA ILE A 210 12.54 -0.32 -11.73
C ILE A 210 11.09 0.03 -12.10
N VAL A 211 10.44 0.83 -11.26
CA VAL A 211 9.04 1.26 -11.48
C VAL A 211 8.92 2.11 -12.74
N ARG A 212 9.78 3.11 -12.90
CA ARG A 212 9.79 4.00 -14.06
C ARG A 212 9.98 3.22 -15.36
N ASP A 213 10.96 2.32 -15.41
CA ASP A 213 11.28 1.55 -16.62
C ASP A 213 10.13 0.60 -16.97
N PHE A 214 9.36 0.12 -15.98
CA PHE A 214 8.16 -0.67 -16.23
C PHE A 214 6.99 0.16 -16.74
N ILE A 215 6.77 1.34 -16.18
CA ILE A 215 5.64 2.21 -16.57
C ILE A 215 5.89 2.83 -17.95
N LEU A 216 7.12 3.30 -18.24
CA LEU A 216 7.44 4.03 -19.46
C LEU A 216 7.92 3.14 -20.61
N GLY A 217 8.37 1.92 -20.34
CA GLY A 217 8.80 0.94 -21.34
C GLY A 217 7.68 0.04 -21.74
#